data_c37bfeec66fd31f8092c1d8b6a891ffe
#
_entry.id   c37bfeec66fd31f8092c1d8b6a891ffe
#
_cell.length_a   1.000
_cell.length_b   1.000
_cell.length_c   1.000
_cell.angle_alpha   90.00
_cell.angle_beta   90.00
_cell.angle_gamma   90.00
#
_symmetry.space_group_name_H-M   'P 1'
#
loop_
_entity.id
_entity.type
_entity.pdbx_description
1 polymer ?
#
loop_
_entity_poly.entity_id
_entity_poly.type
_entity_poly.pdbx_seq_one_letter_code
_entity_poly.pdbx_strand_id
1 'polypeptide(L)'
;MRTKILFPIFVVALATLFSLVQAEDLKVTDGPEPSMVLYLSFDEGSGKTAEDVSIYGNHGQLKGDPKWVKGKFGNALKFNGKTDWVEVAHHDSLTVDSEVTVMAWIKAERYTDPSTQWQGIVAKSNNPRSYSFYTTSGGGGALHFSAMGGSTSKKIKLNEWQHVVAQVKDEKHLYYINGEDGGGGASGVKLPGKKDIANVMVGNTHEATREFLGLIDEVRIWNRALSQKEVQFHMTAGKNKVSVEPNGKLTTSWGNLKTR
;
A
#
# COMPACT_ATOMS: atom_id res chain seq x y z
N MET A 1 -76.21 -30.17 21.52
CA MET A 1 -75.42 -29.90 20.31
C MET A 1 -74.38 -28.85 20.63
N ARG A 2 -73.12 -29.24 20.76
CA ARG A 2 -71.95 -28.31 20.97
C ARG A 2 -71.16 -28.31 19.68
N THR A 3 -71.20 -27.20 18.97
CA THR A 3 -70.47 -26.99 17.74
C THR A 3 -69.03 -26.60 18.09
N LYS A 4 -68.02 -27.44 17.70
CA LYS A 4 -66.65 -27.13 17.83
C LYS A 4 -66.19 -26.31 16.62
N ILE A 5 -65.78 -25.08 16.87
CA ILE A 5 -65.19 -24.21 15.87
C ILE A 5 -63.62 -24.53 15.87
N LEU A 6 -63.12 -25.07 14.76
CA LEU A 6 -61.71 -25.23 14.49
C LEU A 6 -61.19 -23.90 13.90
N PHE A 7 -60.23 -23.30 14.60
CA PHE A 7 -59.42 -22.22 14.03
C PHE A 7 -58.23 -22.84 13.30
N PRO A 8 -57.94 -22.46 12.06
CA PRO A 8 -56.72 -22.87 11.40
C PRO A 8 -55.55 -22.02 11.93
N ILE A 9 -54.52 -22.69 12.44
CA ILE A 9 -53.25 -22.07 12.78
C ILE A 9 -52.50 -21.79 11.49
N PHE A 10 -52.42 -20.52 11.10
CA PHE A 10 -51.50 -20.08 10.05
C PHE A 10 -50.05 -20.05 10.63
N VAL A 11 -49.25 -21.03 10.25
CA VAL A 11 -47.81 -21.00 10.47
C VAL A 11 -47.19 -20.10 9.41
N VAL A 12 -46.88 -18.86 9.78
CA VAL A 12 -46.10 -17.96 8.95
C VAL A 12 -44.65 -18.40 9.08
N ALA A 13 -44.17 -19.11 8.08
CA ALA A 13 -42.72 -19.41 7.94
C ALA A 13 -42.02 -18.11 7.56
N LEU A 14 -41.40 -17.46 8.53
CA LEU A 14 -40.49 -16.34 8.30
C LEU A 14 -39.20 -16.88 7.70
N ALA A 15 -39.13 -16.93 6.38
CA ALA A 15 -37.91 -17.21 5.66
C ALA A 15 -36.94 -16.04 5.85
N THR A 16 -36.04 -16.14 6.84
CA THR A 16 -34.89 -15.28 6.94
C THR A 16 -33.98 -15.57 5.76
N LEU A 17 -34.02 -14.73 4.75
CA LEU A 17 -33.01 -14.63 3.73
C LEU A 17 -31.70 -14.21 4.41
N PHE A 18 -30.92 -15.17 4.87
CA PHE A 18 -29.49 -14.95 5.09
C PHE A 18 -28.86 -14.71 3.71
N SER A 19 -28.66 -13.44 3.38
CA SER A 19 -27.74 -13.05 2.33
C SER A 19 -26.37 -13.62 2.70
N LEU A 20 -26.00 -14.73 2.08
CA LEU A 20 -24.63 -15.21 2.03
C LEU A 20 -23.85 -14.17 1.23
N VAL A 21 -23.33 -13.14 1.93
CA VAL A 21 -22.20 -12.38 1.43
C VAL A 21 -21.08 -13.40 1.31
N GLN A 22 -20.80 -13.86 0.09
CA GLN A 22 -19.63 -14.67 -0.18
C GLN A 22 -18.44 -13.85 0.31
N ALA A 23 -17.80 -14.32 1.38
CA ALA A 23 -16.50 -13.86 1.75
C ALA A 23 -15.60 -14.20 0.55
N GLU A 24 -15.18 -13.19 -0.21
CA GLU A 24 -14.07 -13.37 -1.13
C GLU A 24 -12.91 -13.88 -0.27
N ASP A 25 -12.55 -15.14 -0.47
CA ASP A 25 -11.47 -15.78 0.27
C ASP A 25 -10.22 -14.93 0.08
N LEU A 26 -9.62 -14.47 1.18
CA LEU A 26 -8.28 -13.94 1.14
C LEU A 26 -7.42 -15.02 0.50
N LYS A 27 -6.94 -14.80 -0.72
CA LYS A 27 -5.96 -15.67 -1.36
C LYS A 27 -4.61 -15.45 -0.69
N VAL A 28 -4.46 -16.07 0.46
CA VAL A 28 -3.18 -16.08 1.16
C VAL A 28 -2.43 -17.30 0.67
N THR A 29 -1.32 -17.08 0.00
CA THR A 29 -0.43 -18.15 -0.49
C THR A 29 0.55 -18.55 0.60
N ASP A 30 0.84 -19.86 0.70
CA ASP A 30 1.92 -20.40 1.54
C ASP A 30 3.27 -19.98 0.97
N GLY A 31 3.85 -18.93 1.52
CA GLY A 31 5.16 -18.44 1.10
C GLY A 31 5.14 -17.01 0.57
N PRO A 32 6.30 -16.54 0.09
CA PRO A 32 6.42 -15.20 -0.47
C PRO A 32 5.50 -15.05 -1.68
N GLU A 33 4.65 -14.05 -1.66
CA GLU A 33 3.66 -13.79 -2.70
C GLU A 33 4.34 -13.30 -3.99
N PRO A 34 4.28 -14.06 -5.13
CA PRO A 34 4.98 -13.66 -6.36
C PRO A 34 4.48 -12.35 -6.96
N SER A 35 3.29 -11.91 -6.64
CA SER A 35 2.75 -10.62 -7.08
C SER A 35 3.28 -9.44 -6.26
N MET A 36 3.86 -9.66 -5.07
CA MET A 36 4.57 -8.64 -4.32
C MET A 36 5.98 -8.46 -4.89
N VAL A 37 6.18 -7.40 -5.66
CA VAL A 37 7.41 -7.17 -6.42
C VAL A 37 8.44 -6.32 -5.68
N LEU A 38 8.05 -5.70 -4.57
CA LEU A 38 8.92 -4.97 -3.66
C LEU A 38 8.33 -4.95 -2.25
N TYR A 39 9.18 -5.16 -1.25
CA TYR A 39 8.83 -4.91 0.15
C TYR A 39 10.04 -4.42 0.94
N LEU A 40 10.12 -3.12 1.16
CA LEU A 40 11.11 -2.48 2.02
C LEU A 40 10.49 -2.23 3.40
N SER A 41 10.88 -3.05 4.38
CA SER A 41 10.37 -2.94 5.75
C SER A 41 11.03 -1.82 6.54
N PHE A 42 12.24 -1.41 6.15
CA PHE A 42 13.09 -0.45 6.85
C PHE A 42 13.42 -0.83 8.30
N ASP A 43 13.51 -2.14 8.56
CA ASP A 43 13.82 -2.66 9.91
C ASP A 43 15.32 -2.82 10.18
N GLU A 44 16.18 -2.53 9.21
CA GLU A 44 17.63 -2.74 9.31
C GLU A 44 18.28 -1.89 10.41
N GLY A 45 17.79 -0.69 10.65
CA GLY A 45 18.22 0.20 11.74
C GLY A 45 19.60 0.82 11.56
N SER A 46 20.36 0.44 10.53
CA SER A 46 21.68 0.98 10.21
C SER A 46 22.10 0.62 8.78
N GLY A 47 23.20 1.23 8.30
CA GLY A 47 23.72 0.95 6.98
C GLY A 47 23.13 1.84 5.89
N LYS A 48 23.46 1.51 4.62
CA LYS A 48 23.08 2.26 3.41
C LYS A 48 22.20 1.47 2.47
N THR A 49 21.74 0.29 2.87
CA THR A 49 20.89 -0.59 2.08
C THR A 49 19.57 -0.80 2.82
N ALA A 50 18.45 -0.68 2.11
CA ALA A 50 17.14 -1.13 2.52
C ALA A 50 16.87 -2.48 1.85
N GLU A 51 16.73 -3.55 2.61
CA GLU A 51 16.56 -4.89 2.08
C GLU A 51 15.14 -5.11 1.57
N ASP A 52 15.04 -5.65 0.35
CA ASP A 52 13.77 -6.13 -0.19
C ASP A 52 13.46 -7.51 0.40
N VAL A 53 12.35 -7.60 1.11
CA VAL A 53 11.85 -8.83 1.74
C VAL A 53 11.04 -9.69 0.76
N SER A 54 10.73 -9.17 -0.44
CA SER A 54 10.06 -9.93 -1.50
C SER A 54 10.97 -11.04 -2.05
N ILE A 55 10.41 -11.91 -2.88
CA ILE A 55 11.21 -12.97 -3.54
C ILE A 55 12.19 -12.44 -4.60
N TYR A 56 12.11 -11.16 -4.97
CA TYR A 56 12.87 -10.60 -6.08
C TYR A 56 14.21 -10.00 -5.67
N GLY A 57 14.37 -9.64 -4.37
CA GLY A 57 15.60 -9.06 -3.87
C GLY A 57 15.96 -7.70 -4.50
N ASN A 58 14.96 -6.90 -4.81
CA ASN A 58 15.12 -5.54 -5.37
C ASN A 58 15.56 -4.55 -4.28
N HIS A 59 16.77 -4.75 -3.72
CA HIS A 59 17.27 -3.93 -2.61
C HIS A 59 17.38 -2.46 -2.98
N GLY A 60 17.04 -1.58 -2.03
CA GLY A 60 17.16 -0.14 -2.14
C GLY A 60 18.49 0.38 -1.61
N GLN A 61 19.08 1.38 -2.28
CA GLN A 61 20.26 2.10 -1.83
C GLN A 61 19.87 3.47 -1.28
N LEU A 62 20.25 3.76 -0.05
CA LEU A 62 20.00 5.04 0.58
C LEU A 62 20.90 6.12 -0.08
N LYS A 63 20.26 7.19 -0.55
CA LYS A 63 20.89 8.37 -1.14
C LYS A 63 20.70 9.57 -0.22
N GLY A 64 21.67 10.48 -0.21
CA GLY A 64 21.72 11.52 0.81
C GLY A 64 22.11 10.90 2.16
N ASP A 65 21.37 11.25 3.19
CA ASP A 65 21.63 10.76 4.56
C ASP A 65 20.31 10.57 5.35
N PRO A 66 19.34 9.79 4.81
CA PRO A 66 18.14 9.47 5.55
C PRO A 66 18.49 8.75 6.84
N LYS A 67 17.77 9.05 7.92
CA LYS A 67 18.08 8.54 9.25
C LYS A 67 17.17 7.38 9.63
N TRP A 68 17.79 6.30 10.11
CA TRP A 68 17.08 5.22 10.76
C TRP A 68 16.49 5.72 12.09
N VAL A 69 15.20 5.56 12.26
CA VAL A 69 14.47 5.99 13.47
C VAL A 69 13.41 4.95 13.82
N LYS A 70 12.81 5.08 15.01
CA LYS A 70 11.67 4.22 15.38
C LYS A 70 10.49 4.44 14.44
N GLY A 71 10.00 3.37 13.85
CA GLY A 71 8.92 3.34 12.86
C GLY A 71 7.53 3.11 13.41
N LYS A 72 6.61 2.86 12.48
CA LYS A 72 5.28 2.34 12.77
C LYS A 72 5.36 0.89 13.25
N PHE A 73 6.18 0.11 12.54
CA PHE A 73 6.64 -1.21 12.97
C PHE A 73 8.17 -1.19 13.00
N GLY A 74 8.80 -1.75 14.02
CA GLY A 74 10.26 -1.76 14.13
C GLY A 74 10.90 -0.39 13.91
N ASN A 75 11.69 -0.27 12.85
CA ASN A 75 12.34 0.96 12.41
C ASN A 75 11.66 1.55 11.16
N ALA A 76 12.06 2.76 10.79
CA ALA A 76 11.64 3.50 9.61
C ALA A 76 12.79 4.39 9.11
N LEU A 77 12.64 4.98 7.94
CA LEU A 77 13.53 6.03 7.46
C LEU A 77 12.89 7.42 7.61
N LYS A 78 13.67 8.35 8.19
CA LYS A 78 13.35 9.78 8.21
C LYS A 78 14.07 10.48 7.06
N PHE A 79 13.30 11.19 6.25
CA PHE A 79 13.74 11.95 5.08
C PHE A 79 13.71 13.45 5.39
N ASN A 80 14.73 14.18 4.92
CA ASN A 80 14.93 15.60 5.24
C ASN A 80 14.19 16.58 4.32
N GLY A 81 13.49 16.06 3.29
CA GLY A 81 12.75 16.87 2.33
C GLY A 81 13.62 17.69 1.37
N LYS A 82 14.88 17.28 1.13
CA LYS A 82 15.83 18.00 0.27
C LYS A 82 16.74 17.08 -0.55
N THR A 83 17.39 16.11 0.11
CA THR A 83 18.49 15.35 -0.49
C THR A 83 18.37 13.85 -0.23
N ASP A 84 17.38 13.43 0.55
CA ASP A 84 17.25 12.06 1.00
C ASP A 84 16.22 11.28 0.19
N TRP A 85 16.60 10.11 -0.30
CA TRP A 85 15.71 9.13 -0.89
C TRP A 85 16.30 7.73 -0.82
N VAL A 86 15.50 6.73 -1.12
CA VAL A 86 15.97 5.37 -1.40
C VAL A 86 15.78 5.11 -2.89
N GLU A 87 16.82 4.58 -3.54
CA GLU A 87 16.80 4.21 -4.94
C GLU A 87 16.85 2.69 -5.09
N VAL A 88 15.86 2.12 -5.75
CA VAL A 88 15.81 0.71 -6.14
C VAL A 88 16.10 0.63 -7.64
N ALA A 89 17.15 -0.08 -8.02
CA ALA A 89 17.51 -0.24 -9.44
C ALA A 89 16.38 -0.90 -10.22
N HIS A 90 16.23 -0.52 -11.48
CA HIS A 90 15.24 -1.16 -12.34
C HIS A 90 15.48 -2.67 -12.43
N HIS A 91 14.40 -3.43 -12.32
CA HIS A 91 14.32 -4.86 -12.58
C HIS A 91 12.98 -5.16 -13.25
N ASP A 92 12.91 -6.18 -14.09
CA ASP A 92 11.71 -6.53 -14.86
C ASP A 92 10.49 -6.81 -13.97
N SER A 93 10.70 -7.34 -12.75
CA SER A 93 9.63 -7.54 -11.78
C SER A 93 8.92 -6.25 -11.36
N LEU A 94 9.63 -5.11 -11.42
CA LEU A 94 9.09 -3.79 -11.08
C LEU A 94 8.32 -3.15 -12.25
N THR A 95 8.24 -3.84 -13.38
CA THR A 95 7.43 -3.41 -14.52
C THR A 95 5.99 -3.85 -14.34
N VAL A 96 5.06 -2.93 -14.50
CA VAL A 96 3.63 -3.17 -14.35
C VAL A 96 2.89 -2.86 -15.64
N ASP A 97 2.03 -3.77 -16.07
CA ASP A 97 1.37 -3.69 -17.38
C ASP A 97 -0.08 -3.18 -17.31
N SER A 98 -0.87 -3.66 -16.37
CA SER A 98 -2.31 -3.36 -16.31
C SER A 98 -2.78 -2.93 -14.93
N GLU A 99 -2.25 -3.53 -13.88
CA GLU A 99 -2.62 -3.26 -12.50
C GLU A 99 -1.38 -3.04 -11.65
N VAL A 100 -1.52 -2.25 -10.61
CA VAL A 100 -0.47 -2.01 -9.61
C VAL A 100 -1.12 -1.60 -8.28
N THR A 101 -0.53 -2.04 -7.19
CA THR A 101 -0.79 -1.48 -5.86
C THR A 101 0.52 -0.98 -5.26
N VAL A 102 0.52 0.26 -4.80
CA VAL A 102 1.64 0.86 -4.03
C VAL A 102 1.10 1.27 -2.68
N MET A 103 1.76 0.85 -1.61
CA MET A 103 1.40 1.25 -0.25
C MET A 103 2.61 1.59 0.60
N ALA A 104 2.37 2.40 1.62
CA ALA A 104 3.35 2.75 2.64
C ALA A 104 2.65 3.19 3.93
N TRP A 105 3.34 3.09 5.06
CA TRP A 105 3.07 3.91 6.21
C TRP A 105 3.86 5.20 6.09
N ILE A 106 3.19 6.34 6.26
CA ILE A 106 3.83 7.66 6.22
C ILE A 106 3.48 8.46 7.47
N LYS A 107 4.43 9.30 7.88
CA LYS A 107 4.21 10.37 8.86
C LYS A 107 4.78 11.65 8.26
N ALA A 108 3.97 12.32 7.42
CA ALA A 108 4.38 13.52 6.70
C ALA A 108 4.47 14.72 7.64
N GLU A 109 5.56 15.49 7.55
CA GLU A 109 5.76 16.71 8.32
C GLU A 109 5.31 17.96 7.54
N ARG A 110 5.07 17.81 6.23
CA ARG A 110 4.45 18.81 5.34
C ARG A 110 3.59 18.11 4.30
N TYR A 111 2.67 18.82 3.66
CA TYR A 111 1.86 18.24 2.57
C TYR A 111 2.59 18.21 1.24
N THR A 112 3.42 19.23 0.99
CA THR A 112 4.11 19.41 -0.28
C THR A 112 5.40 20.18 -0.10
N ASP A 113 6.29 20.10 -1.11
CA ASP A 113 7.36 21.08 -1.23
C ASP A 113 6.77 22.47 -1.57
N PRO A 114 7.23 23.55 -0.91
CA PRO A 114 6.71 24.88 -1.16
C PRO A 114 6.86 25.36 -2.60
N SER A 115 7.83 24.82 -3.34
CA SER A 115 8.13 25.25 -4.71
C SER A 115 7.31 24.54 -5.78
N THR A 116 6.78 23.32 -5.50
CA THR A 116 6.18 22.48 -6.54
C THR A 116 4.77 22.00 -6.28
N GLN A 117 4.24 22.18 -5.10
CA GLN A 117 2.93 21.65 -4.67
C GLN A 117 2.84 20.11 -4.64
N TRP A 118 3.96 19.39 -4.68
CA TRP A 118 4.04 17.94 -4.68
C TRP A 118 5.13 17.44 -3.72
N GLN A 119 4.94 16.24 -3.18
CA GLN A 119 5.93 15.54 -2.40
C GLN A 119 5.81 14.05 -2.67
N GLY A 120 6.89 13.42 -3.16
CA GLY A 120 6.89 12.02 -3.59
C GLY A 120 6.98 11.05 -2.42
N ILE A 121 6.10 10.07 -2.39
CA ILE A 121 6.17 8.93 -1.46
C ILE A 121 6.94 7.80 -2.12
N VAL A 122 6.45 7.31 -3.27
CA VAL A 122 7.08 6.29 -4.11
C VAL A 122 6.87 6.67 -5.56
N ALA A 123 7.91 6.60 -6.39
CA ALA A 123 7.79 6.94 -7.80
C ALA A 123 8.64 6.05 -8.70
N LYS A 124 8.10 5.69 -9.86
CA LYS A 124 8.82 5.07 -10.96
C LYS A 124 8.53 5.85 -12.23
N SER A 125 9.61 6.45 -12.79
CA SER A 125 9.56 7.25 -14.02
C SER A 125 8.75 8.55 -13.95
N ASN A 126 9.00 9.43 -14.91
CA ASN A 126 8.23 10.65 -15.14
C ASN A 126 7.72 10.76 -16.59
N ASN A 127 8.28 9.98 -17.52
CA ASN A 127 7.84 10.01 -18.92
C ASN A 127 8.25 8.71 -19.67
N PRO A 128 7.34 7.80 -19.93
CA PRO A 128 5.97 7.74 -19.39
C PRO A 128 5.99 7.39 -17.88
N ARG A 129 5.02 7.88 -17.10
CA ARG A 129 4.89 7.51 -15.70
C ARG A 129 4.27 6.14 -15.57
N SER A 130 4.96 5.23 -14.88
CA SER A 130 4.44 3.90 -14.54
C SER A 130 3.56 3.97 -13.32
N TYR A 131 4.18 4.34 -12.19
CA TYR A 131 3.48 4.63 -10.96
C TYR A 131 4.27 5.68 -10.18
N SER A 132 3.59 6.71 -9.73
CA SER A 132 4.17 7.77 -8.92
C SER A 132 3.15 8.25 -7.92
N PHE A 133 3.43 8.04 -6.66
CA PHE A 133 2.54 8.26 -5.54
C PHE A 133 3.01 9.46 -4.74
N TYR A 134 2.15 10.46 -4.60
CA TYR A 134 2.46 11.77 -4.03
C TYR A 134 1.50 12.17 -2.94
N THR A 135 1.93 13.10 -2.10
CA THR A 135 1.04 14.04 -1.45
C THR A 135 0.97 15.34 -2.25
N THR A 136 -0.16 16.05 -2.24
CA THR A 136 -0.36 17.29 -2.97
C THR A 136 -1.00 18.37 -2.12
N SER A 137 -0.66 19.65 -2.41
CA SER A 137 -1.30 20.81 -1.78
C SER A 137 -2.72 21.04 -2.29
N GLY A 138 -3.06 20.49 -3.46
CA GLY A 138 -4.41 20.56 -4.00
C GLY A 138 -5.42 20.01 -3.00
N GLY A 139 -6.07 20.94 -2.27
CA GLY A 139 -7.00 20.58 -1.20
C GLY A 139 -6.39 20.23 0.16
N GLY A 140 -5.12 20.53 0.44
CA GLY A 140 -4.51 20.40 1.78
C GLY A 140 -4.29 18.95 2.23
N GLY A 141 -3.42 18.22 1.54
CA GLY A 141 -3.02 16.88 1.92
C GLY A 141 -3.77 15.74 1.23
N ALA A 142 -4.26 15.95 0.02
CA ALA A 142 -4.75 14.87 -0.82
C ALA A 142 -3.60 13.97 -1.27
N LEU A 143 -3.90 12.71 -1.53
CA LEU A 143 -3.01 11.78 -2.22
C LEU A 143 -3.26 11.85 -3.72
N HIS A 144 -2.19 11.68 -4.49
CA HIS A 144 -2.27 11.67 -5.95
C HIS A 144 -1.44 10.53 -6.50
N PHE A 145 -2.00 9.79 -7.45
CA PHE A 145 -1.31 8.71 -8.14
C PHE A 145 -1.25 9.06 -9.62
N SER A 146 -0.05 9.15 -10.11
CA SER A 146 0.18 9.59 -11.47
C SER A 146 0.29 8.42 -12.43
N ALA A 147 -0.60 8.32 -13.35
CA ALA A 147 -0.42 8.09 -14.76
C ALA A 147 -1.35 9.01 -15.55
N MET A 148 -2.48 9.48 -15.00
CA MET A 148 -3.40 10.38 -15.72
C MET A 148 -4.17 11.34 -14.79
N GLY A 149 -3.64 11.61 -13.60
CA GLY A 149 -4.28 12.54 -12.68
C GLY A 149 -5.36 11.91 -11.80
N GLY A 150 -6.01 12.76 -11.03
CA GLY A 150 -7.01 12.36 -10.03
C GLY A 150 -6.40 12.19 -8.64
N SER A 151 -6.96 12.92 -7.69
CA SER A 151 -6.52 12.90 -6.29
C SER A 151 -7.62 12.37 -5.38
N THR A 152 -7.27 12.00 -4.16
CA THR A 152 -8.24 11.55 -3.16
C THR A 152 -9.20 12.67 -2.74
N SER A 153 -10.41 12.30 -2.38
CA SER A 153 -11.35 13.20 -1.70
C SER A 153 -10.99 13.36 -0.22
N LYS A 154 -10.59 12.27 0.45
CA LYS A 154 -10.08 12.29 1.82
C LYS A 154 -8.63 12.77 1.85
N LYS A 155 -8.21 13.29 2.99
CA LYS A 155 -6.90 13.93 3.19
C LYS A 155 -6.12 13.22 4.28
N ILE A 156 -4.79 13.24 4.12
CA ILE A 156 -3.88 12.83 5.19
C ILE A 156 -3.76 13.94 6.24
N LYS A 157 -3.28 13.58 7.42
CA LYS A 157 -2.95 14.49 8.51
C LYS A 157 -1.44 14.55 8.70
N LEU A 158 -0.93 15.74 9.01
CA LEU A 158 0.49 15.92 9.31
C LEU A 158 0.85 15.37 10.69
N ASN A 159 2.08 14.90 10.82
CA ASN A 159 2.66 14.42 12.08
C ASN A 159 1.93 13.22 12.72
N GLU A 160 1.04 12.55 11.98
CA GLU A 160 0.39 11.31 12.38
C GLU A 160 0.80 10.18 11.44
N TRP A 161 1.00 8.96 11.98
CA TRP A 161 1.19 7.78 11.16
C TRP A 161 -0.11 7.42 10.43
N GLN A 162 -0.04 7.32 9.12
CA GLN A 162 -1.16 6.93 8.28
C GLN A 162 -0.72 5.90 7.24
N HIS A 163 -1.50 4.86 7.09
CA HIS A 163 -1.35 3.91 6.01
C HIS A 163 -1.99 4.47 4.75
N VAL A 164 -1.23 4.57 3.69
CA VAL A 164 -1.68 5.13 2.42
C VAL A 164 -1.47 4.14 1.30
N VAL A 165 -2.48 4.01 0.44
CA VAL A 165 -2.47 3.09 -0.69
C VAL A 165 -3.00 3.80 -1.92
N ALA A 166 -2.33 3.58 -3.04
CA ALA A 166 -2.82 3.92 -4.36
C ALA A 166 -2.70 2.70 -5.27
N GLN A 167 -3.70 2.47 -6.09
CA GLN A 167 -3.69 1.37 -7.04
C GLN A 167 -4.39 1.73 -8.35
N VAL A 168 -3.99 1.02 -9.40
CA VAL A 168 -4.73 0.94 -10.66
C VAL A 168 -5.40 -0.41 -10.74
N LYS A 169 -6.71 -0.41 -10.93
CA LYS A 169 -7.54 -1.60 -11.15
C LYS A 169 -8.55 -1.29 -12.25
N ASP A 170 -8.68 -2.16 -13.24
CA ASP A 170 -9.64 -1.99 -14.34
C ASP A 170 -9.58 -0.58 -14.96
N GLU A 171 -8.38 -0.10 -15.24
CA GLU A 171 -8.08 1.26 -15.76
C GLU A 171 -8.61 2.40 -14.87
N LYS A 172 -8.76 2.17 -13.55
CA LYS A 172 -9.21 3.18 -12.57
C LYS A 172 -8.23 3.33 -11.43
N HIS A 173 -8.04 4.57 -10.95
CA HIS A 173 -7.38 4.79 -9.67
C HIS A 173 -8.31 4.46 -8.52
N LEU A 174 -7.77 3.74 -7.53
CA LEU A 174 -8.39 3.51 -6.23
C LEU A 174 -7.41 3.91 -5.14
N TYR A 175 -7.92 4.47 -4.06
CA TYR A 175 -7.10 4.92 -2.94
C TYR A 175 -7.65 4.41 -1.62
N TYR A 176 -6.74 4.13 -0.68
CA TYR A 176 -7.13 3.87 0.70
C TYR A 176 -6.28 4.70 1.66
N ILE A 177 -6.91 5.20 2.72
CA ILE A 177 -6.25 5.85 3.86
C ILE A 177 -6.69 5.12 5.12
N ASN A 178 -5.73 4.53 5.84
CA ASN A 178 -5.97 3.70 7.03
C ASN A 178 -6.98 2.55 6.78
N GLY A 179 -6.85 1.91 5.61
CA GLY A 179 -7.71 0.79 5.20
C GLY A 179 -9.12 1.16 4.72
N GLU A 180 -9.45 2.44 4.72
CA GLU A 180 -10.75 2.96 4.28
C GLU A 180 -10.64 3.62 2.90
N ASP A 181 -11.70 3.51 2.09
CA ASP A 181 -11.75 4.17 0.78
C ASP A 181 -11.42 5.66 0.89
N GLY A 182 -10.41 6.09 0.15
CA GLY A 182 -9.95 7.49 0.07
C GLY A 182 -10.81 8.37 -0.83
N GLY A 183 -11.64 7.76 -1.65
CA GLY A 183 -12.46 8.42 -2.67
C GLY A 183 -11.62 9.11 -3.75
N GLY A 184 -12.27 9.66 -4.75
CA GLY A 184 -11.61 10.37 -5.87
C GLY A 184 -11.01 9.41 -6.90
N GLY A 185 -9.97 9.88 -7.59
CA GLY A 185 -9.28 9.13 -8.63
C GLY A 185 -9.69 9.51 -10.05
N ALA A 186 -9.14 8.81 -11.03
CA ALA A 186 -9.41 8.96 -12.45
C ALA A 186 -9.72 7.61 -13.08
N SER A 187 -10.31 7.63 -14.28
CA SER A 187 -10.55 6.46 -15.12
C SER A 187 -9.85 6.59 -16.48
N GLY A 188 -9.73 5.48 -17.20
CA GLY A 188 -9.00 5.42 -18.45
C GLY A 188 -7.47 5.40 -18.26
N VAL A 189 -7.02 4.97 -17.08
CA VAL A 189 -5.60 4.94 -16.70
C VAL A 189 -4.90 3.79 -17.39
N LYS A 190 -3.85 4.10 -18.16
CA LYS A 190 -3.01 3.10 -18.85
C LYS A 190 -1.59 3.16 -18.32
N LEU A 191 -1.06 2.01 -17.95
CA LEU A 191 0.32 1.88 -17.51
C LEU A 191 1.24 1.62 -18.72
N PRO A 192 2.47 2.15 -18.74
CA PRO A 192 3.36 2.05 -19.89
C PRO A 192 3.99 0.67 -20.13
N GLY A 193 3.87 -0.23 -19.14
CA GLY A 193 4.43 -1.58 -19.20
C GLY A 193 5.95 -1.57 -19.40
N LYS A 194 6.44 -2.49 -20.21
CA LYS A 194 7.88 -2.72 -20.45
C LYS A 194 8.67 -1.53 -21.02
N LYS A 195 8.03 -0.43 -21.37
CA LYS A 195 8.71 0.79 -21.80
C LYS A 195 9.34 1.57 -20.67
N ASP A 196 8.96 1.29 -19.43
CA ASP A 196 9.47 1.98 -18.26
C ASP A 196 10.63 1.21 -17.62
N ILE A 197 11.84 1.67 -17.89
CA ILE A 197 13.10 1.11 -17.36
C ILE A 197 13.70 1.99 -16.24
N ALA A 198 12.95 2.96 -15.72
CA ALA A 198 13.45 3.84 -14.66
C ALA A 198 13.57 3.09 -13.32
N ASN A 199 14.45 3.57 -12.44
CA ASN A 199 14.55 3.11 -11.06
C ASN A 199 13.29 3.44 -10.28
N VAL A 200 13.02 2.73 -9.18
CA VAL A 200 12.02 3.14 -8.18
C VAL A 200 12.70 4.05 -7.17
N MET A 201 12.04 5.15 -6.82
CA MET A 201 12.46 6.07 -5.77
C MET A 201 11.45 6.05 -4.62
N VAL A 202 11.94 6.00 -3.38
CA VAL A 202 11.13 6.19 -2.18
C VAL A 202 11.58 7.48 -1.49
N GLY A 203 10.62 8.34 -1.16
CA GLY A 203 10.90 9.66 -0.57
C GLY A 203 11.31 10.71 -1.59
N ASN A 204 11.21 10.42 -2.88
CA ASN A 204 11.47 11.37 -3.97
C ASN A 204 10.75 10.92 -5.26
N THR A 205 10.95 11.68 -6.33
CA THR A 205 10.49 11.36 -7.68
C THR A 205 11.59 11.63 -8.70
N HIS A 206 11.37 11.24 -9.96
CA HIS A 206 12.28 11.58 -11.07
C HIS A 206 12.17 13.04 -11.53
N GLU A 207 11.35 13.84 -10.85
CA GLU A 207 11.18 15.27 -11.12
C GLU A 207 11.81 16.06 -9.98
N ALA A 208 12.44 17.17 -10.31
CA ALA A 208 13.12 18.00 -9.32
C ALA A 208 12.15 18.57 -8.26
N THR A 209 12.66 18.78 -7.06
CA THR A 209 11.99 19.51 -5.96
C THR A 209 10.71 18.85 -5.45
N ARG A 210 10.71 17.53 -5.30
CA ARG A 210 9.56 16.77 -4.77
C ARG A 210 9.94 15.81 -3.65
N GLU A 211 11.04 16.11 -2.97
CA GLU A 211 11.57 15.30 -1.88
C GLU A 211 10.60 15.25 -0.70
N PHE A 212 10.47 14.09 -0.08
CA PHE A 212 9.59 13.86 1.06
C PHE A 212 10.21 14.40 2.35
N LEU A 213 9.43 15.13 3.14
CA LEU A 213 9.79 15.53 4.50
C LEU A 213 8.94 14.75 5.51
N GLY A 214 9.57 13.92 6.31
CA GLY A 214 8.88 13.08 7.29
C GLY A 214 9.43 11.66 7.35
N LEU A 215 8.61 10.73 7.81
CA LEU A 215 8.96 9.32 7.96
C LEU A 215 8.18 8.47 6.96
N ILE A 216 8.87 7.48 6.39
CA ILE A 216 8.26 6.43 5.57
C ILE A 216 8.67 5.08 6.14
N ASP A 217 7.72 4.14 6.12
CA ASP A 217 7.85 2.80 6.65
C ASP A 217 7.03 1.82 5.82
N GLU A 218 7.40 0.54 5.80
CA GLU A 218 6.60 -0.55 5.25
C GLU A 218 6.18 -0.32 3.79
N VAL A 219 7.12 0.05 2.92
CA VAL A 219 6.85 0.29 1.49
C VAL A 219 6.67 -1.04 0.77
N ARG A 220 5.52 -1.22 0.13
CA ARG A 220 5.21 -2.43 -0.64
C ARG A 220 4.62 -2.10 -1.99
N ILE A 221 4.97 -2.92 -3.00
CA ILE A 221 4.45 -2.80 -4.37
C ILE A 221 4.02 -4.18 -4.85
N TRP A 222 2.83 -4.25 -5.43
CA TRP A 222 2.31 -5.43 -6.14
C TRP A 222 2.06 -5.11 -7.61
N ASN A 223 2.25 -6.10 -8.45
CA ASN A 223 1.86 -6.04 -9.88
C ASN A 223 0.41 -6.47 -10.12
N ARG A 224 -0.44 -6.33 -9.12
CA ARG A 224 -1.89 -6.54 -9.13
C ARG A 224 -2.61 -5.55 -8.25
N ALA A 225 -3.91 -5.41 -8.44
CA ALA A 225 -4.76 -4.73 -7.48
C ALA A 225 -5.06 -5.64 -6.27
N LEU A 226 -5.14 -5.02 -5.09
CA LEU A 226 -5.55 -5.66 -3.85
C LEU A 226 -7.01 -5.35 -3.54
N SER A 227 -7.72 -6.31 -2.94
CA SER A 227 -9.01 -6.04 -2.31
C SER A 227 -8.83 -5.18 -1.06
N GLN A 228 -9.88 -4.51 -0.61
CA GLN A 228 -9.83 -3.72 0.63
C GLN A 228 -9.45 -4.57 1.84
N LYS A 229 -9.90 -5.84 1.90
CA LYS A 229 -9.52 -6.77 2.98
C LYS A 229 -8.03 -7.07 2.99
N GLU A 230 -7.41 -7.26 1.82
CA GLU A 230 -5.96 -7.44 1.71
C GLU A 230 -5.22 -6.16 2.12
N VAL A 231 -5.70 -4.98 1.70
CA VAL A 231 -5.16 -3.68 2.15
C VAL A 231 -5.21 -3.57 3.67
N GLN A 232 -6.35 -3.90 4.30
CA GLN A 232 -6.51 -3.88 5.76
C GLN A 232 -5.61 -4.91 6.46
N PHE A 233 -5.43 -6.09 5.88
CA PHE A 233 -4.51 -7.09 6.39
C PHE A 233 -3.07 -6.56 6.38
N HIS A 234 -2.58 -6.08 5.22
CA HIS A 234 -1.23 -5.56 5.08
C HIS A 234 -0.97 -4.27 5.88
N MET A 235 -2.00 -3.49 6.16
CA MET A 235 -1.92 -2.33 7.05
C MET A 235 -1.50 -2.72 8.49
N THR A 236 -1.90 -3.91 8.96
CA THR A 236 -1.62 -4.37 10.33
C THR A 236 -0.44 -5.33 10.43
N ALA A 237 0.11 -5.75 9.30
CA ALA A 237 1.16 -6.75 9.21
C ALA A 237 2.52 -6.09 8.93
N GLY A 238 3.41 -6.04 9.91
CA GLY A 238 4.84 -5.81 9.70
C GLY A 238 5.55 -7.07 9.18
N LYS A 239 6.86 -6.98 8.91
CA LYS A 239 7.73 -8.05 8.35
C LYS A 239 7.48 -9.46 8.92
N ASN A 240 7.19 -9.56 10.20
CA ASN A 240 7.03 -10.84 10.89
C ASN A 240 5.62 -11.46 10.79
N LYS A 241 4.69 -10.84 10.03
CA LYS A 241 3.29 -11.29 9.92
C LYS A 241 2.85 -11.54 8.48
N VAL A 242 3.77 -11.59 7.53
CA VAL A 242 3.43 -11.65 6.09
C VAL A 242 3.09 -13.06 5.61
N SER A 243 3.27 -14.08 6.45
CA SER A 243 2.84 -15.45 6.16
C SER A 243 1.56 -15.79 6.93
N VAL A 244 0.46 -16.00 6.23
CA VAL A 244 -0.79 -16.55 6.79
C VAL A 244 -0.92 -17.98 6.28
N GLU A 245 -1.11 -18.94 7.20
CA GLU A 245 -1.33 -20.33 6.79
C GLU A 245 -2.71 -20.55 6.17
N PRO A 246 -2.84 -21.48 5.21
CA PRO A 246 -4.13 -21.96 4.77
C PRO A 246 -4.89 -22.58 5.94
N ASN A 247 -6.18 -22.33 6.05
CA ASN A 247 -7.10 -22.85 7.07
C ASN A 247 -7.21 -22.06 8.39
N GLY A 248 -6.93 -20.76 8.41
CA GLY A 248 -7.27 -19.90 9.54
C GLY A 248 -6.52 -20.22 10.85
N LYS A 249 -5.43 -20.98 10.79
CA LYS A 249 -4.52 -21.15 11.93
C LYS A 249 -3.46 -20.06 11.88
N LEU A 250 -3.45 -19.22 12.90
CA LEU A 250 -2.37 -18.27 13.13
C LEU A 250 -1.08 -19.06 13.39
N THR A 251 -0.07 -18.89 12.56
CA THR A 251 1.27 -19.40 12.88
C THR A 251 1.79 -18.74 14.14
N THR A 252 2.04 -19.52 15.16
CA THR A 252 2.91 -19.10 16.24
C THR A 252 4.31 -18.83 15.67
N SER A 253 4.84 -17.65 15.95
CA SER A 253 6.12 -17.17 15.46
C SER A 253 7.22 -18.24 15.57
N TRP A 254 7.99 -18.44 14.50
CA TRP A 254 9.16 -19.30 14.42
C TRP A 254 10.31 -18.93 15.39
N GLY A 255 10.10 -17.91 16.23
CA GLY A 255 11.09 -17.42 17.20
C GLY A 255 11.40 -18.33 18.39
N ASN A 256 10.60 -19.36 18.67
CA ASN A 256 10.73 -20.16 19.90
C ASN A 256 11.23 -21.60 19.70
N LEU A 257 11.77 -21.97 18.55
CA LEU A 257 12.23 -23.36 18.28
C LEU A 257 13.75 -23.52 18.20
N LYS A 258 14.55 -22.63 18.78
CA LYS A 258 16.00 -22.80 18.92
C LYS A 258 16.47 -22.67 20.38
N THR A 259 15.83 -23.39 21.29
CA THR A 259 16.45 -23.73 22.59
C THR A 259 15.88 -25.05 23.07
N ARG A 260 16.45 -26.15 22.59
CA ARG A 260 16.67 -27.41 23.31
C ARG A 260 17.74 -28.23 22.59
#